data_ebf3e5a4e99100412215ad9457182881
#
_entry.id   ebf3e5a4e99100412215ad9457182881
#
_cell.length_a   1.000
_cell.length_b   1.000
_cell.length_c   1.000
_cell.angle_alpha   90.00
_cell.angle_beta   90.00
_cell.angle_gamma   90.00
#
_symmetry.space_group_name_H-M   'P 1'
#
loop_
_entity.id
_entity.type
_entity.pdbx_description
1 polymer ?
#
loop_
_entity_poly.entity_id
_entity_poly.type
_entity_poly.pdbx_seq_one_letter_code
_entity_poly.pdbx_strand_id
1 'polypeptide(L)'
;MKKIFLLILLSFTALSQQTTNKPERVNWFQDLGFGMFIHWNVDVSLGAVISHSLAGASNDYVNKYINELPSYFNPEQFKPKDWAKLAKLAGMKYVVFTAKHHAGFAMFQTKTTPFNVMNTPFKRDITKEIVEAFRAEGIAVGIYFSPDDFYYLHTHKQPIGRAQDPAHYPKTNPGLMAYDKAQLKELLTQYGKIDILFIDGPGDGLREFAWSINPDLVITRDAMKTPEQTTPNASLPRPWEACYTMGTDWQYKPTNDPQKSGTTVINMLAEIRAKGGNFLLNVGPKPNGEIQIEQEAILREIALWNFAYSEAIYAVKPMPIIKEEGVWYTQSNDEKYIYAFILRSSPDDWKYGERKHFVLSNVIGNEKTTVEILGYKSELVEYKQDFDAKTYVHASPLGLTISAVNGQRFYTNNKWPNAVVLKISNAKGRLPQTDKTKQSSMDGAK
;
A
#
# COMPACT_ATOMS: atom_id res chain seq x y z
N MET A 1 -63.21 -38.33 -1.93
CA MET A 1 -62.43 -37.10 -2.26
C MET A 1 -61.27 -37.01 -1.27
N LYS A 2 -60.05 -37.43 -1.69
CA LYS A 2 -58.86 -37.34 -0.85
C LYS A 2 -58.21 -35.98 -1.07
N LYS A 3 -58.14 -35.16 -0.03
CA LYS A 3 -57.43 -33.87 -0.05
C LYS A 3 -55.93 -34.13 0.14
N ILE A 4 -55.14 -33.83 -0.89
CA ILE A 4 -53.67 -33.84 -0.82
C ILE A 4 -53.23 -32.50 -0.27
N PHE A 5 -52.61 -32.50 0.93
CA PHE A 5 -51.94 -31.34 1.48
C PHE A 5 -50.51 -31.28 0.92
N LEU A 6 -50.22 -30.29 0.09
CA LEU A 6 -48.90 -30.04 -0.42
C LEU A 6 -48.11 -29.22 0.64
N LEU A 7 -47.19 -29.86 1.36
CA LEU A 7 -46.28 -29.16 2.26
C LEU A 7 -45.16 -28.52 1.41
N ILE A 8 -45.18 -27.19 1.27
CA ILE A 8 -44.06 -26.44 0.68
C ILE A 8 -43.02 -26.30 1.79
N LEU A 9 -41.94 -27.09 1.71
CA LEU A 9 -40.72 -26.83 2.51
C LEU A 9 -40.00 -25.64 1.93
N LEU A 10 -40.15 -24.50 2.55
CA LEU A 10 -39.25 -23.34 2.38
C LEU A 10 -37.92 -23.65 3.05
N SER A 11 -36.94 -24.06 2.28
CA SER A 11 -35.56 -24.16 2.74
C SER A 11 -34.99 -22.75 2.93
N PHE A 12 -34.99 -22.27 4.16
CA PHE A 12 -34.19 -21.12 4.56
C PHE A 12 -32.72 -21.54 4.51
N THR A 13 -32.01 -21.22 3.44
CA THR A 13 -30.54 -21.20 3.48
C THR A 13 -30.15 -20.03 4.37
N ALA A 14 -29.76 -20.31 5.60
CA ALA A 14 -29.10 -19.34 6.44
C ALA A 14 -27.81 -18.93 5.70
N LEU A 15 -27.80 -17.73 5.08
CA LEU A 15 -26.59 -17.13 4.53
C LEU A 15 -25.64 -16.95 5.71
N SER A 16 -24.57 -17.74 5.77
CA SER A 16 -23.51 -17.55 6.75
C SER A 16 -22.95 -16.14 6.59
N GLN A 17 -22.90 -15.40 7.70
CA GLN A 17 -22.33 -14.06 7.70
C GLN A 17 -20.86 -14.12 7.28
N GLN A 18 -20.44 -13.28 6.32
CA GLN A 18 -19.04 -13.20 5.89
C GLN A 18 -18.17 -12.67 7.03
N THR A 19 -17.09 -13.39 7.34
CA THR A 19 -16.16 -13.08 8.44
C THR A 19 -14.73 -12.85 7.97
N THR A 20 -14.45 -13.05 6.68
CA THR A 20 -13.13 -12.88 6.07
C THR A 20 -13.26 -12.29 4.67
N ASN A 21 -12.19 -11.71 4.17
CA ASN A 21 -12.09 -11.33 2.76
C ASN A 21 -12.27 -12.55 1.85
N LYS A 22 -12.92 -12.38 0.71
CA LYS A 22 -13.01 -13.43 -0.31
C LYS A 22 -11.63 -13.73 -0.91
N PRO A 23 -11.23 -15.01 -1.06
CA PRO A 23 -9.91 -15.38 -1.56
C PRO A 23 -9.55 -14.77 -2.91
N GLU A 24 -10.50 -14.73 -3.86
CA GLU A 24 -10.30 -14.13 -5.18
C GLU A 24 -10.06 -12.61 -5.12
N ARG A 25 -10.70 -11.93 -4.17
CA ARG A 25 -10.49 -10.49 -3.95
C ARG A 25 -9.17 -10.21 -3.27
N VAL A 26 -8.72 -11.09 -2.40
CA VAL A 26 -7.41 -11.02 -1.78
C VAL A 26 -6.30 -11.22 -2.80
N ASN A 27 -6.43 -12.19 -3.71
CA ASN A 27 -5.48 -12.42 -4.80
C ASN A 27 -5.42 -11.20 -5.73
N TRP A 28 -6.58 -10.66 -6.12
CA TRP A 28 -6.64 -9.42 -6.88
C TRP A 28 -5.92 -8.27 -6.17
N PHE A 29 -6.13 -8.08 -4.87
CA PHE A 29 -5.46 -7.04 -4.09
C PHE A 29 -3.95 -7.25 -4.05
N GLN A 30 -3.49 -8.49 -3.88
CA GLN A 30 -2.07 -8.83 -3.87
C GLN A 30 -1.38 -8.47 -5.19
N ASP A 31 -2.06 -8.62 -6.33
CA ASP A 31 -1.54 -8.28 -7.65
C ASP A 31 -1.38 -6.77 -7.86
N LEU A 32 -2.10 -5.93 -7.11
CA LEU A 32 -1.97 -4.47 -7.18
C LEU A 32 -0.60 -3.96 -6.70
N GLY A 33 -0.02 -4.58 -5.71
CA GLY A 33 1.37 -4.44 -5.27
C GLY A 33 1.79 -3.11 -4.66
N PHE A 34 1.38 -1.96 -5.22
CA PHE A 34 1.81 -0.62 -4.81
C PHE A 34 0.64 0.36 -4.82
N GLY A 35 0.44 1.08 -3.72
CA GLY A 35 -0.65 2.03 -3.52
C GLY A 35 -0.22 3.35 -2.91
N MET A 36 -1.08 4.36 -3.07
CA MET A 36 -0.96 5.67 -2.43
C MET A 36 -1.83 5.74 -1.19
N PHE A 37 -1.25 6.06 -0.05
CA PHE A 37 -1.98 6.46 1.13
C PHE A 37 -2.04 7.98 1.18
N ILE A 38 -3.17 8.56 1.58
CA ILE A 38 -3.32 10.01 1.70
C ILE A 38 -3.86 10.32 3.08
N HIS A 39 -3.01 10.88 3.95
CA HIS A 39 -3.44 11.40 5.24
C HIS A 39 -3.66 12.89 5.16
N TRP A 40 -4.90 13.29 5.34
CA TRP A 40 -5.28 14.70 5.30
C TRP A 40 -6.52 14.92 6.16
N ASN A 41 -6.45 15.90 7.04
CA ASN A 41 -7.51 16.21 7.99
C ASN A 41 -7.55 17.73 8.28
N VAL A 42 -8.56 18.19 9.00
CA VAL A 42 -8.76 19.60 9.34
C VAL A 42 -7.57 20.22 10.09
N ASP A 43 -6.86 19.44 10.91
CA ASP A 43 -5.71 19.88 11.70
C ASP A 43 -4.40 20.00 10.92
N VAL A 44 -4.40 19.71 9.63
CA VAL A 44 -3.27 20.00 8.75
C VAL A 44 -2.88 21.46 8.77
N SER A 45 -3.82 22.36 9.01
CA SER A 45 -3.58 23.82 9.14
C SER A 45 -2.68 24.17 10.35
N LEU A 46 -2.64 23.31 11.36
CA LEU A 46 -1.77 23.45 12.53
C LEU A 46 -0.39 22.78 12.32
N GLY A 47 -0.24 21.91 11.33
CA GLY A 47 0.94 21.06 11.17
C GLY A 47 1.15 20.12 12.36
N ALA A 48 0.07 19.78 13.07
CA ALA A 48 0.08 18.85 14.19
C ALA A 48 0.07 17.40 13.72
N VAL A 49 0.39 16.46 14.62
CA VAL A 49 0.18 15.02 14.37
C VAL A 49 -1.32 14.79 14.18
N ILE A 50 -1.69 14.19 13.05
CA ILE A 50 -3.10 14.02 12.65
C ILE A 50 -3.94 13.44 13.81
N SER A 51 -4.99 14.16 14.21
CA SER A 51 -5.93 13.84 15.32
C SER A 51 -5.31 13.68 16.71
N HIS A 52 -4.05 13.32 16.82
CA HIS A 52 -3.45 12.89 18.10
C HIS A 52 -3.22 14.05 19.07
N SER A 53 -3.26 15.29 18.63
CA SER A 53 -3.22 16.46 19.52
C SER A 53 -4.44 16.57 20.44
N LEU A 54 -5.53 15.84 20.14
CA LEU A 54 -6.73 15.79 20.98
C LEU A 54 -6.60 14.82 22.16
N ALA A 55 -5.78 13.77 22.03
CA ALA A 55 -5.64 12.77 23.09
C ALA A 55 -4.96 13.38 24.33
N GLY A 56 -5.67 13.40 25.44
CA GLY A 56 -5.21 14.01 26.71
C GLY A 56 -5.21 15.54 26.72
N ALA A 57 -5.81 16.19 25.73
CA ALA A 57 -5.93 17.65 25.69
C ALA A 57 -6.94 18.18 26.69
N SER A 58 -6.81 19.46 27.06
CA SER A 58 -7.80 20.16 27.88
C SER A 58 -9.12 20.34 27.11
N ASN A 59 -10.23 20.46 27.85
CA ASN A 59 -11.53 20.75 27.22
C ASN A 59 -11.51 22.04 26.38
N ASP A 60 -10.77 23.07 26.80
CA ASP A 60 -10.65 24.31 26.03
C ASP A 60 -9.95 24.08 24.69
N TYR A 61 -8.90 23.26 24.67
CA TYR A 61 -8.22 22.89 23.42
C TYR A 61 -9.15 22.09 22.49
N VAL A 62 -9.85 21.09 23.04
CA VAL A 62 -10.80 20.28 22.27
C VAL A 62 -11.92 21.14 21.69
N ASN A 63 -12.48 22.06 22.48
CA ASN A 63 -13.51 23.00 22.04
C ASN A 63 -13.02 23.93 20.91
N LYS A 64 -11.80 24.45 21.02
CA LYS A 64 -11.18 25.27 19.94
C LYS A 64 -10.95 24.44 18.68
N TYR A 65 -10.44 23.23 18.83
CA TYR A 65 -10.23 22.32 17.70
C TYR A 65 -11.54 22.06 16.95
N ILE A 66 -12.63 21.75 17.65
CA ILE A 66 -13.90 21.43 17.06
C ILE A 66 -14.59 22.66 16.46
N ASN A 67 -14.60 23.78 17.17
CA ASN A 67 -15.44 24.93 16.82
C ASN A 67 -14.73 25.98 15.98
N GLU A 68 -13.41 26.12 16.08
CA GLU A 68 -12.66 27.18 15.39
C GLU A 68 -11.86 26.62 14.20
N LEU A 69 -11.20 25.45 14.35
CA LEU A 69 -10.30 24.94 13.33
C LEU A 69 -10.94 24.69 11.95
N PRO A 70 -12.18 24.19 11.84
CA PRO A 70 -12.84 24.05 10.54
C PRO A 70 -12.96 25.37 9.75
N SER A 71 -12.99 26.53 10.42
CA SER A 71 -13.08 27.85 9.77
C SER A 71 -11.81 28.22 8.98
N TYR A 72 -10.67 27.58 9.28
CA TYR A 72 -9.39 27.76 8.58
C TYR A 72 -9.19 26.74 7.45
N PHE A 73 -10.06 25.73 7.32
CA PHE A 73 -9.90 24.69 6.31
C PHE A 73 -10.47 25.14 4.96
N ASN A 74 -9.60 25.67 4.09
CA ASN A 74 -9.97 26.15 2.75
C ASN A 74 -8.86 25.82 1.72
N PRO A 75 -8.72 24.55 1.29
CA PRO A 75 -7.65 24.11 0.39
C PRO A 75 -7.91 24.52 -1.07
N GLU A 76 -7.69 25.78 -1.41
CA GLU A 76 -8.00 26.38 -2.73
C GLU A 76 -7.22 25.76 -3.89
N GLN A 77 -6.06 25.12 -3.61
CA GLN A 77 -5.21 24.46 -4.62
C GLN A 77 -5.48 22.96 -4.74
N PHE A 78 -6.54 22.44 -4.09
CA PHE A 78 -6.90 21.05 -4.19
C PHE A 78 -7.32 20.65 -5.61
N LYS A 79 -6.51 19.78 -6.24
CA LYS A 79 -6.68 19.30 -7.60
C LYS A 79 -6.56 17.76 -7.62
N PRO A 80 -7.61 17.02 -7.23
CA PRO A 80 -7.54 15.56 -7.07
C PRO A 80 -7.19 14.82 -8.37
N LYS A 81 -7.53 15.39 -9.54
CA LYS A 81 -7.14 14.83 -10.85
C LYS A 81 -5.62 14.83 -11.04
N ASP A 82 -4.93 15.86 -10.56
CA ASP A 82 -3.46 15.92 -10.66
C ASP A 82 -2.82 14.92 -9.69
N TRP A 83 -3.40 14.73 -8.51
CA TRP A 83 -2.97 13.69 -7.57
C TRP A 83 -3.12 12.29 -8.16
N ALA A 84 -4.26 12.01 -8.78
CA ALA A 84 -4.54 10.71 -9.40
C ALA A 84 -3.58 10.43 -10.58
N LYS A 85 -3.31 11.45 -11.42
CA LYS A 85 -2.32 11.34 -12.51
C LYS A 85 -0.91 11.09 -12.00
N LEU A 86 -0.50 11.78 -10.93
CA LEU A 86 0.80 11.58 -10.31
C LEU A 86 0.93 10.16 -9.74
N ALA A 87 -0.10 9.67 -9.03
CA ALA A 87 -0.16 8.29 -8.53
C ALA A 87 -0.05 7.27 -9.67
N LYS A 88 -0.82 7.45 -10.74
CA LYS A 88 -0.76 6.59 -11.93
C LYS A 88 0.61 6.60 -12.60
N LEU A 89 1.22 7.78 -12.73
CA LEU A 89 2.56 7.94 -13.30
C LEU A 89 3.60 7.19 -12.45
N ALA A 90 3.51 7.29 -11.11
CA ALA A 90 4.36 6.53 -10.20
C ALA A 90 4.10 5.01 -10.22
N GLY A 91 3.04 4.56 -10.92
CA GLY A 91 2.67 3.16 -11.08
C GLY A 91 1.72 2.64 -9.99
N MET A 92 1.23 3.50 -9.11
CA MET A 92 0.32 3.08 -8.04
C MET A 92 -0.99 2.55 -8.60
N LYS A 93 -1.46 1.42 -8.09
CA LYS A 93 -2.64 0.69 -8.58
C LYS A 93 -3.86 0.86 -7.69
N TYR A 94 -3.69 1.35 -6.48
CA TYR A 94 -4.78 1.66 -5.57
C TYR A 94 -4.46 2.89 -4.74
N VAL A 95 -5.49 3.50 -4.20
CA VAL A 95 -5.40 4.61 -3.25
C VAL A 95 -6.17 4.25 -1.99
N VAL A 96 -5.71 4.73 -0.84
CA VAL A 96 -6.48 4.75 0.42
C VAL A 96 -6.47 6.18 0.93
N PHE A 97 -7.66 6.77 1.12
CA PHE A 97 -7.82 8.14 1.59
C PHE A 97 -8.45 8.17 2.98
N THR A 98 -7.93 9.03 3.87
CA THR A 98 -8.50 9.24 5.21
C THR A 98 -9.85 9.97 5.15
N ALA A 99 -10.93 9.22 4.89
CA ALA A 99 -12.27 9.78 4.88
C ALA A 99 -12.71 10.26 6.28
N LYS A 100 -12.31 9.54 7.32
CA LYS A 100 -12.44 9.95 8.74
C LYS A 100 -11.27 9.39 9.55
N HIS A 101 -10.49 10.26 10.17
CA HIS A 101 -9.45 9.90 11.15
C HIS A 101 -9.98 10.04 12.58
N HIS A 102 -9.23 9.64 13.60
CA HIS A 102 -9.65 9.61 15.02
C HIS A 102 -10.27 10.90 15.56
N ALA A 103 -9.93 12.08 15.02
CA ALA A 103 -10.57 13.34 15.41
C ALA A 103 -12.08 13.36 15.21
N GLY A 104 -12.60 12.49 14.31
CA GLY A 104 -14.02 12.44 13.96
C GLY A 104 -14.42 13.46 12.89
N PHE A 105 -13.48 14.26 12.35
CA PHE A 105 -13.78 15.17 11.24
C PHE A 105 -13.99 14.36 9.95
N ALA A 106 -15.21 14.47 9.39
CA ALA A 106 -15.55 13.78 8.15
C ALA A 106 -15.10 14.59 6.93
N MET A 107 -14.16 14.05 6.15
CA MET A 107 -13.70 14.62 4.88
C MET A 107 -14.71 14.37 3.73
N PHE A 108 -15.95 14.07 4.06
CA PHE A 108 -17.04 13.74 3.15
C PHE A 108 -18.35 14.37 3.60
N GLN A 109 -19.29 14.50 2.67
CA GLN A 109 -20.64 14.94 2.98
C GLN A 109 -21.37 13.86 3.78
N THR A 110 -21.70 14.15 5.02
CA THR A 110 -22.42 13.23 5.92
C THR A 110 -23.58 13.93 6.60
N LYS A 111 -24.63 13.15 6.92
CA LYS A 111 -25.76 13.59 7.75
C LYS A 111 -25.59 13.23 9.21
N THR A 112 -24.54 12.49 9.57
CA THR A 112 -24.34 11.95 10.93
C THR A 112 -23.72 12.96 11.88
N THR A 113 -22.95 13.92 11.37
CA THR A 113 -22.24 14.92 12.17
C THR A 113 -22.16 16.27 11.46
N PRO A 114 -22.26 17.40 12.19
CA PRO A 114 -21.92 18.72 11.64
C PRO A 114 -20.40 18.93 11.51
N PHE A 115 -19.56 18.12 12.15
CA PHE A 115 -18.10 18.21 12.12
C PHE A 115 -17.56 17.54 10.84
N ASN A 116 -17.78 18.22 9.71
CA ASN A 116 -17.42 17.72 8.39
C ASN A 116 -17.02 18.83 7.42
N VAL A 117 -16.40 18.45 6.31
CA VAL A 117 -15.85 19.35 5.29
C VAL A 117 -16.87 20.30 4.66
N MET A 118 -18.15 19.92 4.61
CA MET A 118 -19.22 20.78 4.05
C MET A 118 -19.51 22.00 4.91
N ASN A 119 -19.12 21.96 6.19
CA ASN A 119 -19.27 23.07 7.15
C ASN A 119 -17.98 23.86 7.33
N THR A 120 -17.09 23.83 6.35
CA THR A 120 -15.89 24.68 6.25
C THR A 120 -16.07 25.73 5.18
N PRO A 121 -15.19 26.75 5.05
CA PRO A 121 -15.19 27.67 3.93
C PRO A 121 -15.06 26.98 2.56
N PHE A 122 -14.42 25.82 2.50
CA PHE A 122 -14.20 25.06 1.29
C PHE A 122 -15.47 24.45 0.68
N LYS A 123 -16.38 23.93 1.49
CA LYS A 123 -17.73 23.44 1.11
C LYS A 123 -17.76 22.48 -0.09
N ARG A 124 -16.74 21.65 -0.24
CA ARG A 124 -16.68 20.61 -1.29
C ARG A 124 -16.42 19.25 -0.63
N ASP A 125 -17.03 18.21 -1.19
CA ASP A 125 -16.85 16.83 -0.73
C ASP A 125 -15.52 16.25 -1.25
N ILE A 126 -14.49 16.35 -0.44
CA ILE A 126 -13.12 15.93 -0.79
C ILE A 126 -13.07 14.43 -1.08
N THR A 127 -13.73 13.61 -0.27
CA THR A 127 -13.76 12.16 -0.49
C THR A 127 -14.39 11.82 -1.83
N LYS A 128 -15.49 12.45 -2.19
CA LYS A 128 -16.12 12.25 -3.49
C LYS A 128 -15.18 12.58 -4.63
N GLU A 129 -14.56 13.74 -4.59
CA GLU A 129 -13.68 14.21 -5.66
C GLU A 129 -12.42 13.34 -5.81
N ILE A 130 -11.84 12.85 -4.70
CA ILE A 130 -10.73 11.89 -4.75
C ILE A 130 -11.18 10.56 -5.35
N VAL A 131 -12.28 9.99 -4.86
CA VAL A 131 -12.83 8.74 -5.38
C VAL A 131 -13.09 8.80 -6.89
N GLU A 132 -13.71 9.89 -7.36
CA GLU A 132 -14.00 10.10 -8.79
C GLU A 132 -12.72 10.26 -9.61
N ALA A 133 -11.75 11.05 -9.13
CA ALA A 133 -10.49 11.31 -9.83
C ALA A 133 -9.63 10.05 -9.99
N PHE A 134 -9.44 9.29 -8.91
CA PHE A 134 -8.63 8.09 -8.94
C PHE A 134 -9.29 6.96 -9.76
N ARG A 135 -10.61 6.81 -9.63
CA ARG A 135 -11.38 5.87 -10.45
C ARG A 135 -11.27 6.19 -11.95
N ALA A 136 -11.33 7.47 -12.32
CA ALA A 136 -11.19 7.90 -13.71
C ALA A 136 -9.81 7.54 -14.31
N GLU A 137 -8.78 7.44 -13.49
CA GLU A 137 -7.44 6.99 -13.91
C GLU A 137 -7.26 5.45 -13.87
N GLY A 138 -8.31 4.69 -13.51
CA GLY A 138 -8.28 3.24 -13.42
C GLY A 138 -7.55 2.72 -12.17
N ILE A 139 -7.42 3.56 -11.15
CA ILE A 139 -6.83 3.22 -9.85
C ILE A 139 -7.93 2.70 -8.94
N ALA A 140 -7.72 1.56 -8.30
CA ALA A 140 -8.67 1.01 -7.33
C ALA A 140 -8.82 1.94 -6.13
N VAL A 141 -10.06 2.11 -5.67
CA VAL A 141 -10.37 3.10 -4.64
C VAL A 141 -10.58 2.47 -3.29
N GLY A 142 -9.81 2.93 -2.32
CA GLY A 142 -9.91 2.59 -0.92
C GLY A 142 -10.19 3.81 -0.06
N ILE A 143 -10.84 3.57 1.06
CA ILE A 143 -11.05 4.56 2.11
C ILE A 143 -10.46 4.05 3.43
N TYR A 144 -9.86 4.96 4.17
CA TYR A 144 -9.49 4.77 5.56
C TYR A 144 -10.63 5.28 6.45
N PHE A 145 -10.95 4.50 7.46
CA PHE A 145 -11.97 4.81 8.43
C PHE A 145 -11.50 4.44 9.83
N SER A 146 -11.48 5.42 10.74
CA SER A 146 -11.25 5.16 12.17
C SER A 146 -12.57 4.87 12.87
N PRO A 147 -12.70 3.72 13.54
CA PRO A 147 -13.85 3.46 14.43
C PRO A 147 -13.78 4.23 15.73
N ASP A 148 -12.62 4.71 16.14
CA ASP A 148 -12.45 5.63 17.26
C ASP A 148 -12.77 7.06 16.80
N ASP A 149 -13.63 7.78 17.52
CA ASP A 149 -14.14 9.10 17.12
C ASP A 149 -14.14 10.07 18.29
N PHE A 150 -13.12 10.92 18.34
CA PHE A 150 -12.94 11.86 19.47
C PHE A 150 -14.03 12.94 19.52
N TYR A 151 -14.58 13.34 18.37
CA TYR A 151 -15.71 14.26 18.33
C TYR A 151 -16.97 13.62 18.95
N TYR A 152 -17.28 12.38 18.57
CA TYR A 152 -18.38 11.63 19.14
C TYR A 152 -18.23 11.48 20.67
N LEU A 153 -17.05 11.03 21.11
CA LEU A 153 -16.76 10.86 22.54
C LEU A 153 -16.93 12.17 23.32
N HIS A 154 -16.36 13.27 22.81
CA HIS A 154 -16.46 14.59 23.47
C HIS A 154 -17.92 15.05 23.59
N THR A 155 -18.69 14.97 22.52
CA THR A 155 -20.09 15.43 22.51
C THR A 155 -21.00 14.58 23.39
N HIS A 156 -20.62 13.32 23.64
CA HIS A 156 -21.32 12.39 24.55
C HIS A 156 -20.70 12.37 25.95
N LYS A 157 -19.82 13.33 26.29
CA LYS A 157 -19.17 13.46 27.59
C LYS A 157 -18.39 12.19 28.01
N GLN A 158 -17.83 11.52 27.04
CA GLN A 158 -16.95 10.37 27.22
C GLN A 158 -15.48 10.82 27.11
N PRO A 159 -14.54 10.14 27.81
CA PRO A 159 -13.14 10.56 27.79
C PRO A 159 -12.52 10.43 26.39
N ILE A 160 -11.68 11.40 26.02
CA ILE A 160 -10.79 11.31 24.87
C ILE A 160 -9.43 10.86 25.36
N GLY A 161 -8.98 9.69 24.95
CA GLY A 161 -7.70 9.13 25.34
C GLY A 161 -7.18 8.15 24.29
N ARG A 162 -5.94 7.69 24.45
CA ARG A 162 -5.48 6.54 23.67
C ARG A 162 -5.85 5.25 24.38
N ALA A 163 -6.50 4.41 23.62
CA ALA A 163 -6.70 2.97 23.75
C ALA A 163 -6.64 2.37 25.17
N GLN A 164 -7.71 1.87 25.61
CA GLN A 164 -8.07 0.83 26.57
C GLN A 164 -9.38 1.17 27.31
N ASP A 165 -9.90 2.39 27.10
CA ASP A 165 -11.24 2.71 27.59
C ASP A 165 -12.29 2.04 26.69
N PRO A 166 -13.21 1.24 27.24
CA PRO A 166 -14.30 0.61 26.48
C PRO A 166 -15.13 1.57 25.64
N ALA A 167 -15.19 2.86 26.01
CA ALA A 167 -15.93 3.89 25.26
C ALA A 167 -15.41 4.10 23.83
N HIS A 168 -14.11 3.84 23.59
CA HIS A 168 -13.45 3.98 22.29
C HIS A 168 -13.75 2.85 21.31
N TYR A 169 -14.35 1.77 21.78
CA TYR A 169 -14.57 0.60 20.92
C TYR A 169 -16.05 0.46 20.55
N PRO A 170 -16.41 0.46 19.26
CA PRO A 170 -17.79 0.28 18.83
C PRO A 170 -18.46 -0.97 19.44
N LYS A 171 -17.71 -2.06 19.61
CA LYS A 171 -18.20 -3.30 20.21
C LYS A 171 -18.75 -3.13 21.63
N THR A 172 -18.17 -2.24 22.41
CA THR A 172 -18.53 -1.95 23.81
C THR A 172 -19.31 -0.64 23.98
N ASN A 173 -19.40 0.16 22.90
CA ASN A 173 -20.15 1.40 22.84
C ASN A 173 -21.23 1.31 21.73
N PRO A 174 -22.46 0.87 22.05
CA PRO A 174 -23.52 0.69 21.03
C PRO A 174 -23.89 1.95 20.28
N GLY A 175 -23.78 3.14 20.92
CA GLY A 175 -24.03 4.42 20.26
C GLY A 175 -22.98 4.73 19.20
N LEU A 176 -21.70 4.54 19.52
CA LEU A 176 -20.60 4.69 18.58
C LEU A 176 -20.70 3.66 17.42
N MET A 177 -21.06 2.42 17.74
CA MET A 177 -21.32 1.39 16.73
C MET A 177 -22.40 1.80 15.73
N ALA A 178 -23.51 2.35 16.20
CA ALA A 178 -24.60 2.81 15.35
C ALA A 178 -24.18 4.00 14.50
N TYR A 179 -23.41 4.92 15.07
CA TYR A 179 -22.86 6.10 14.39
C TYR A 179 -21.87 5.71 13.29
N ASP A 180 -20.91 4.84 13.57
CA ASP A 180 -19.93 4.36 12.60
C ASP A 180 -20.60 3.57 11.45
N LYS A 181 -21.57 2.72 11.76
CA LYS A 181 -22.35 2.01 10.74
C LYS A 181 -23.11 2.97 9.81
N ALA A 182 -23.67 4.06 10.35
CA ALA A 182 -24.34 5.05 9.54
C ALA A 182 -23.37 5.74 8.56
N GLN A 183 -22.17 6.12 9.03
CA GLN A 183 -21.12 6.71 8.20
C GLN A 183 -20.58 5.73 7.16
N LEU A 184 -20.27 4.49 7.54
CA LEU A 184 -19.83 3.45 6.62
C LEU A 184 -20.89 3.16 5.54
N LYS A 185 -22.19 3.18 5.90
CA LYS A 185 -23.28 3.03 4.93
C LYS A 185 -23.24 4.16 3.91
N GLU A 186 -23.10 5.42 4.33
CA GLU A 186 -22.96 6.56 3.41
C GLU A 186 -21.76 6.36 2.48
N LEU A 187 -20.57 6.08 3.02
CA LEU A 187 -19.34 5.90 2.26
C LEU A 187 -19.39 4.74 1.26
N LEU A 188 -20.02 3.62 1.62
CA LEU A 188 -20.08 2.43 0.77
C LEU A 188 -21.24 2.45 -0.25
N THR A 189 -22.22 3.36 -0.12
CA THR A 189 -23.40 3.40 -1.02
C THR A 189 -23.53 4.66 -1.85
N GLN A 190 -22.88 5.78 -1.46
CA GLN A 190 -23.07 7.08 -2.14
C GLN A 190 -21.90 7.48 -3.04
N TYR A 191 -20.76 6.80 -2.94
CA TYR A 191 -19.53 7.15 -3.66
C TYR A 191 -19.20 6.18 -4.81
N GLY A 192 -20.18 5.36 -5.22
CA GLY A 192 -19.98 4.31 -6.22
C GLY A 192 -19.15 3.14 -5.65
N LYS A 193 -18.45 2.43 -6.52
CA LYS A 193 -17.68 1.27 -6.08
C LYS A 193 -16.48 1.69 -5.23
N ILE A 194 -16.44 1.23 -3.99
CA ILE A 194 -15.27 1.24 -3.12
C ILE A 194 -14.70 -0.18 -3.11
N ASP A 195 -13.41 -0.32 -3.38
CA ASP A 195 -12.72 -1.61 -3.53
C ASP A 195 -12.05 -2.07 -2.25
N ILE A 196 -11.58 -1.11 -1.43
CA ILE A 196 -10.74 -1.36 -0.25
C ILE A 196 -11.27 -0.54 0.93
N LEU A 197 -11.28 -1.14 2.11
CA LEU A 197 -11.55 -0.46 3.38
C LEU A 197 -10.40 -0.73 4.35
N PHE A 198 -9.76 0.33 4.81
CA PHE A 198 -8.74 0.30 5.84
C PHE A 198 -9.37 0.74 7.16
N ILE A 199 -9.59 -0.21 8.10
CA ILE A 199 -10.17 0.09 9.41
C ILE A 199 -9.05 0.28 10.42
N ASP A 200 -8.82 1.50 10.87
CA ASP A 200 -7.76 1.80 11.82
C ASP A 200 -8.24 1.75 13.26
N GLY A 201 -8.35 0.56 13.78
CA GLY A 201 -8.84 0.23 15.11
C GLY A 201 -9.66 -1.06 15.13
N PRO A 202 -10.27 -1.42 16.26
CA PRO A 202 -11.11 -2.61 16.38
C PRO A 202 -12.35 -2.54 15.49
N GLY A 203 -12.40 -3.38 14.47
CA GLY A 203 -13.46 -3.39 13.46
C GLY A 203 -14.55 -4.45 13.66
N ASP A 204 -14.56 -5.15 14.79
CA ASP A 204 -15.60 -6.15 15.11
C ASP A 204 -17.01 -5.57 14.99
N GLY A 205 -17.86 -6.21 14.18
CA GLY A 205 -19.21 -5.73 13.88
C GLY A 205 -19.29 -4.68 12.78
N LEU A 206 -18.20 -3.93 12.50
CA LEU A 206 -18.09 -3.00 11.36
C LEU A 206 -17.65 -3.71 10.10
N ARG A 207 -16.72 -4.66 10.18
CA ARG A 207 -16.31 -5.51 9.05
C ARG A 207 -17.49 -6.26 8.45
N GLU A 208 -18.17 -6.99 9.31
CA GLU A 208 -19.34 -7.79 8.93
C GLU A 208 -20.45 -6.91 8.32
N PHE A 209 -20.65 -5.71 8.89
CA PHE A 209 -21.57 -4.73 8.34
C PHE A 209 -21.12 -4.23 6.97
N ALA A 210 -19.84 -3.89 6.80
CA ALA A 210 -19.29 -3.45 5.52
C ALA A 210 -19.42 -4.54 4.44
N TRP A 211 -19.10 -5.80 4.76
CA TRP A 211 -19.29 -6.94 3.84
C TRP A 211 -20.77 -7.23 3.54
N SER A 212 -21.69 -6.93 4.46
CA SER A 212 -23.14 -7.06 4.18
C SER A 212 -23.62 -6.07 3.10
N ILE A 213 -22.92 -4.92 2.95
CA ILE A 213 -23.21 -3.92 1.91
C ILE A 213 -22.45 -4.28 0.61
N ASN A 214 -21.16 -4.60 0.72
CA ASN A 214 -20.30 -4.94 -0.40
C ASN A 214 -19.48 -6.20 -0.10
N PRO A 215 -19.94 -7.40 -0.48
CA PRO A 215 -19.24 -8.66 -0.22
C PRO A 215 -17.86 -8.76 -0.91
N ASP A 216 -17.59 -7.94 -1.93
CA ASP A 216 -16.33 -7.92 -2.68
C ASP A 216 -15.32 -6.90 -2.14
N LEU A 217 -15.68 -6.18 -1.08
CA LEU A 217 -14.81 -5.24 -0.41
C LEU A 217 -13.61 -5.96 0.21
N VAL A 218 -12.40 -5.49 -0.07
CA VAL A 218 -11.20 -5.96 0.61
C VAL A 218 -10.98 -5.10 1.86
N ILE A 219 -11.07 -5.71 3.03
CA ILE A 219 -10.71 -5.03 4.28
C ILE A 219 -9.26 -5.37 4.59
N THR A 220 -8.38 -4.37 4.63
CA THR A 220 -6.94 -4.56 4.83
C THR A 220 -6.58 -4.56 6.30
N ARG A 221 -6.47 -3.39 6.95
CA ARG A 221 -6.22 -3.35 8.39
C ARG A 221 -7.43 -3.93 9.15
N ASP A 222 -7.18 -4.60 10.24
CA ASP A 222 -8.11 -5.36 11.07
C ASP A 222 -8.53 -6.74 10.52
N ALA A 223 -8.69 -6.92 9.20
CA ALA A 223 -8.97 -8.24 8.61
C ALA A 223 -7.74 -8.89 7.92
N MET A 224 -6.65 -8.14 7.79
CA MET A 224 -5.39 -8.56 7.19
C MET A 224 -4.23 -8.00 8.00
N LYS A 225 -3.07 -8.67 8.00
CA LYS A 225 -1.88 -8.13 8.64
C LYS A 225 -1.40 -6.88 7.91
N THR A 226 -1.34 -5.76 8.62
CA THR A 226 -0.94 -4.46 8.08
C THR A 226 0.10 -3.81 8.99
N PRO A 227 1.38 -4.26 8.92
CA PRO A 227 2.45 -3.63 9.68
C PRO A 227 2.62 -2.17 9.27
N GLU A 228 2.85 -1.33 10.28
CA GLU A 228 3.03 0.10 10.16
C GLU A 228 4.47 0.48 10.43
N GLN A 229 5.10 1.26 9.53
CA GLN A 229 6.51 1.70 9.60
C GLN A 229 7.51 0.54 9.79
N THR A 230 7.10 -0.68 9.46
CA THR A 230 7.93 -1.88 9.59
C THR A 230 7.59 -2.91 8.52
N THR A 231 8.58 -3.70 8.14
CA THR A 231 8.42 -4.80 7.18
C THR A 231 8.73 -6.12 7.90
N PRO A 232 7.89 -7.16 7.75
CA PRO A 232 8.16 -8.48 8.34
C PRO A 232 9.53 -9.00 7.95
N ASN A 233 10.23 -9.68 8.86
CA ASN A 233 11.57 -10.21 8.61
C ASN A 233 11.59 -11.32 7.55
N ALA A 234 10.47 -12.02 7.36
CA ALA A 234 10.30 -13.10 6.37
C ALA A 234 8.97 -12.94 5.64
N SER A 235 8.82 -13.69 4.53
CA SER A 235 7.54 -13.82 3.83
C SER A 235 6.47 -14.37 4.79
N LEU A 236 5.28 -13.80 4.71
CA LEU A 236 4.13 -14.30 5.46
C LEU A 236 3.34 -15.30 4.61
N PRO A 237 2.71 -16.33 5.23
CA PRO A 237 1.89 -17.31 4.51
C PRO A 237 0.64 -16.71 3.85
N ARG A 238 0.23 -15.52 4.27
CA ARG A 238 -0.99 -14.84 3.82
C ARG A 238 -0.65 -13.46 3.26
N PRO A 239 -1.45 -12.91 2.35
CA PRO A 239 -1.30 -11.53 1.89
C PRO A 239 -1.27 -10.56 3.07
N TRP A 240 -0.46 -9.54 2.93
CA TRP A 240 -0.27 -8.48 3.92
C TRP A 240 0.07 -7.16 3.21
N GLU A 241 -0.12 -6.06 3.90
CA GLU A 241 0.16 -4.72 3.41
C GLU A 241 1.03 -3.98 4.42
N ALA A 242 2.13 -3.38 4.00
CA ALA A 242 2.92 -2.48 4.83
C ALA A 242 2.62 -1.04 4.47
N CYS A 243 2.31 -0.21 5.45
CA CYS A 243 2.12 1.22 5.24
C CYS A 243 3.27 2.03 5.86
N TYR A 244 3.75 3.01 5.07
CA TYR A 244 4.89 3.85 5.44
C TYR A 244 4.68 5.30 5.05
N THR A 245 5.20 6.22 5.86
CA THR A 245 5.31 7.63 5.51
C THR A 245 6.50 7.90 4.58
N MET A 246 6.42 8.92 3.74
CA MET A 246 7.60 9.46 3.05
C MET A 246 8.46 10.25 4.01
N GLY A 247 7.85 11.13 4.80
CA GLY A 247 8.50 11.90 5.86
C GLY A 247 8.49 11.20 7.21
N THR A 248 8.51 11.97 8.27
CA THR A 248 8.50 11.49 9.66
C THR A 248 7.10 11.36 10.25
N ASP A 249 6.07 11.87 9.56
CA ASP A 249 4.69 11.87 10.02
C ASP A 249 3.71 11.52 8.90
N TRP A 250 2.44 11.20 9.27
CA TRP A 250 1.39 10.81 8.33
C TRP A 250 0.86 12.01 7.55
N GLN A 251 0.60 13.14 8.20
CA GLN A 251 0.19 14.36 7.49
C GLN A 251 1.34 15.37 7.35
N TYR A 252 1.08 16.44 6.63
CA TYR A 252 2.02 17.53 6.39
C TYR A 252 2.59 18.10 7.69
N LYS A 253 3.91 18.32 7.70
CA LYS A 253 4.65 19.09 8.70
C LYS A 253 5.25 20.33 8.09
N PRO A 254 5.09 21.52 8.69
CA PRO A 254 5.59 22.78 8.14
C PRO A 254 7.11 23.00 8.33
N THR A 255 7.79 22.12 9.06
CA THR A 255 9.17 22.37 9.54
C THR A 255 10.18 21.42 8.89
N ASN A 256 10.45 21.60 7.59
CA ASN A 256 11.52 20.89 6.86
C ASN A 256 11.58 19.38 7.19
N ASP A 257 10.45 18.70 7.10
CA ASP A 257 10.34 17.28 7.41
C ASP A 257 11.24 16.45 6.48
N PRO A 258 12.25 15.71 7.00
CA PRO A 258 13.15 14.93 6.16
C PRO A 258 12.38 13.80 5.46
N GLN A 259 12.50 13.76 4.14
CA GLN A 259 11.84 12.75 3.31
C GLN A 259 12.80 11.60 3.00
N LYS A 260 12.26 10.37 2.89
CA LYS A 260 13.00 9.23 2.33
C LYS A 260 13.39 9.52 0.89
N SER A 261 14.58 9.10 0.46
CA SER A 261 14.94 9.21 -0.96
C SER A 261 14.08 8.27 -1.83
N GLY A 262 13.93 8.60 -3.11
CA GLY A 262 13.26 7.69 -4.06
C GLY A 262 13.92 6.32 -4.13
N THR A 263 15.25 6.28 -4.09
CA THR A 263 16.02 5.00 -4.00
C THR A 263 15.63 4.19 -2.76
N THR A 264 15.49 4.82 -1.58
CA THR A 264 15.05 4.13 -0.37
C THR A 264 13.65 3.53 -0.56
N VAL A 265 12.72 4.30 -1.12
CA VAL A 265 11.35 3.84 -1.37
C VAL A 265 11.31 2.69 -2.40
N ILE A 266 12.11 2.78 -3.47
CA ILE A 266 12.23 1.71 -4.49
C ILE A 266 12.79 0.42 -3.86
N ASN A 267 13.81 0.52 -3.01
CA ASN A 267 14.38 -0.64 -2.33
C ASN A 267 13.37 -1.27 -1.36
N MET A 268 12.59 -0.45 -0.63
CA MET A 268 11.50 -0.93 0.22
C MET A 268 10.41 -1.63 -0.61
N LEU A 269 10.04 -1.07 -1.76
CA LEU A 269 9.06 -1.68 -2.66
C LEU A 269 9.55 -3.06 -3.14
N ALA A 270 10.81 -3.17 -3.58
CA ALA A 270 11.41 -4.45 -3.98
C ALA A 270 11.40 -5.47 -2.84
N GLU A 271 11.79 -5.08 -1.62
CA GLU A 271 11.78 -5.93 -0.43
C GLU A 271 10.37 -6.41 -0.09
N ILE A 272 9.39 -5.50 0.00
CA ILE A 272 8.01 -5.82 0.35
C ILE A 272 7.41 -6.78 -0.68
N ARG A 273 7.63 -6.53 -1.99
CA ARG A 273 7.15 -7.41 -3.06
C ARG A 273 7.82 -8.79 -3.03
N ALA A 274 9.13 -8.84 -2.81
CA ALA A 274 9.85 -10.11 -2.64
C ALA A 274 9.31 -10.95 -1.47
N LYS A 275 8.83 -10.31 -0.41
CA LYS A 275 8.19 -10.94 0.75
C LYS A 275 6.70 -11.22 0.58
N GLY A 276 6.10 -10.86 -0.56
CA GLY A 276 4.70 -11.13 -0.90
C GLY A 276 3.69 -10.13 -0.35
N GLY A 277 4.14 -8.96 0.12
CA GLY A 277 3.28 -7.88 0.61
C GLY A 277 2.93 -6.84 -0.43
N ASN A 278 1.94 -6.01 -0.13
CA ASN A 278 1.67 -4.76 -0.82
C ASN A 278 2.32 -3.60 -0.07
N PHE A 279 2.74 -2.59 -0.82
CA PHE A 279 3.33 -1.38 -0.28
C PHE A 279 2.34 -0.21 -0.41
N LEU A 280 1.89 0.34 0.70
CA LEU A 280 1.03 1.50 0.79
C LEU A 280 1.86 2.70 1.27
N LEU A 281 2.24 3.59 0.33
CA LEU A 281 3.12 4.72 0.57
C LEU A 281 2.32 5.99 0.78
N ASN A 282 2.54 6.65 1.91
CA ASN A 282 1.77 7.82 2.31
C ASN A 282 2.31 9.13 1.74
N VAL A 283 1.39 9.97 1.30
CA VAL A 283 1.60 11.41 1.06
C VAL A 283 0.78 12.24 2.04
N GLY A 284 1.33 13.37 2.48
CA GLY A 284 0.66 14.35 3.35
C GLY A 284 0.46 15.67 2.61
N PRO A 285 -0.72 15.93 2.01
CA PRO A 285 -0.99 17.19 1.35
C PRO A 285 -0.89 18.39 2.30
N LYS A 286 -0.46 19.52 1.76
CA LYS A 286 -0.37 20.81 2.49
C LYS A 286 -1.78 21.37 2.82
N PRO A 287 -1.87 22.34 3.75
CA PRO A 287 -3.15 22.99 4.07
C PRO A 287 -3.87 23.60 2.86
N ASN A 288 -3.12 24.05 1.86
CA ASN A 288 -3.70 24.62 0.63
C ASN A 288 -4.18 23.56 -0.38
N GLY A 289 -3.96 22.27 -0.13
CA GLY A 289 -4.39 21.17 -1.00
C GLY A 289 -3.39 20.76 -2.07
N GLU A 290 -2.13 21.20 -2.01
CA GLU A 290 -1.06 20.68 -2.87
C GLU A 290 -0.32 19.52 -2.23
N ILE A 291 0.12 18.56 -3.03
CA ILE A 291 1.15 17.61 -2.58
C ILE A 291 2.47 18.37 -2.39
N GLN A 292 3.24 18.02 -1.37
CA GLN A 292 4.54 18.61 -1.11
C GLN A 292 5.48 18.39 -2.30
N ILE A 293 6.22 19.42 -2.69
CA ILE A 293 7.11 19.35 -3.87
C ILE A 293 8.18 18.25 -3.74
N GLU A 294 8.65 18.01 -2.53
CA GLU A 294 9.62 16.98 -2.20
C GLU A 294 9.01 15.58 -2.43
N GLN A 295 7.76 15.36 -2.00
CA GLN A 295 7.04 14.11 -2.20
C GLN A 295 6.69 13.90 -3.68
N GLU A 296 6.32 14.96 -4.39
CA GLU A 296 6.12 14.89 -5.84
C GLU A 296 7.41 14.50 -6.57
N ALA A 297 8.55 15.08 -6.21
CA ALA A 297 9.85 14.75 -6.82
C ALA A 297 10.21 13.27 -6.60
N ILE A 298 9.98 12.73 -5.40
CA ILE A 298 10.18 11.31 -5.09
C ILE A 298 9.27 10.42 -5.94
N LEU A 299 7.99 10.77 -6.06
CA LEU A 299 7.05 10.02 -6.89
C LEU A 299 7.44 10.03 -8.37
N ARG A 300 8.02 11.12 -8.87
CA ARG A 300 8.54 11.20 -10.26
C ARG A 300 9.79 10.36 -10.46
N GLU A 301 10.68 10.27 -9.46
CA GLU A 301 11.82 9.34 -9.48
C GLU A 301 11.32 7.88 -9.55
N ILE A 302 10.35 7.54 -8.69
CA ILE A 302 9.71 6.21 -8.70
C ILE A 302 9.05 5.94 -10.06
N ALA A 303 8.39 6.93 -10.64
CA ALA A 303 7.74 6.80 -11.96
C ALA A 303 8.74 6.45 -13.06
N LEU A 304 9.89 7.12 -13.09
CA LEU A 304 10.95 6.84 -14.06
C LEU A 304 11.47 5.40 -13.91
N TRP A 305 11.70 4.96 -12.67
CA TRP A 305 12.15 3.60 -12.38
C TRP A 305 11.09 2.55 -12.74
N ASN A 306 9.85 2.78 -12.29
CA ASN A 306 8.75 1.84 -12.48
C ASN A 306 8.33 1.72 -13.96
N PHE A 307 8.54 2.75 -14.76
CA PHE A 307 8.30 2.70 -16.21
C PHE A 307 9.11 1.57 -16.88
N ALA A 308 10.35 1.36 -16.44
CA ALA A 308 11.19 0.29 -16.97
C ALA A 308 10.93 -1.07 -16.29
N TYR A 309 10.61 -1.08 -14.99
CA TYR A 309 10.67 -2.27 -14.14
C TYR A 309 9.32 -2.76 -13.59
N SER A 310 8.21 -2.18 -14.06
CA SER A 310 6.86 -2.50 -13.56
C SER A 310 6.49 -3.99 -13.58
N GLU A 311 6.98 -4.73 -14.58
CA GLU A 311 6.72 -6.18 -14.70
C GLU A 311 7.21 -6.98 -13.48
N ALA A 312 8.27 -6.51 -12.81
CA ALA A 312 8.82 -7.16 -11.63
C ALA A 312 8.06 -6.87 -10.32
N ILE A 313 7.09 -5.93 -10.37
CA ILE A 313 6.36 -5.43 -9.19
C ILE A 313 4.93 -5.95 -9.13
N TYR A 314 4.23 -6.03 -10.29
CA TYR A 314 2.80 -6.36 -10.32
C TYR A 314 2.57 -7.81 -10.76
N ALA A 315 1.51 -8.44 -10.23
CA ALA A 315 1.17 -9.83 -10.51
C ALA A 315 2.36 -10.79 -10.31
N VAL A 316 3.11 -10.58 -9.23
CA VAL A 316 4.26 -11.38 -8.84
C VAL A 316 4.05 -12.03 -7.48
N LYS A 317 4.82 -13.09 -7.23
CA LYS A 317 4.84 -13.81 -5.96
C LYS A 317 6.28 -13.97 -5.43
N PRO A 318 6.45 -14.30 -4.14
CA PRO A 318 7.76 -14.64 -3.59
C PRO A 318 8.41 -15.84 -4.29
N MET A 319 9.72 -15.78 -4.46
CA MET A 319 10.55 -16.93 -4.81
C MET A 319 10.80 -17.80 -3.56
N PRO A 320 11.14 -19.10 -3.67
CA PRO A 320 11.44 -19.95 -2.51
C PRO A 320 12.54 -19.38 -1.60
N ILE A 321 13.59 -18.78 -2.18
CA ILE A 321 14.58 -17.99 -1.47
C ILE A 321 14.48 -16.56 -2.01
N ILE A 322 13.96 -15.67 -1.20
CA ILE A 322 13.58 -14.31 -1.60
C ILE A 322 14.74 -13.32 -1.65
N LYS A 323 15.90 -13.69 -1.09
CA LYS A 323 17.03 -12.76 -0.91
C LYS A 323 18.36 -13.50 -0.95
N GLU A 324 19.38 -12.85 -1.51
CA GLU A 324 20.80 -13.08 -1.26
C GLU A 324 21.52 -11.73 -1.14
N GLU A 325 22.82 -11.71 -0.92
CA GLU A 325 23.57 -10.47 -0.69
C GLU A 325 23.37 -9.47 -1.84
N GLY A 326 22.83 -8.28 -1.52
CA GLY A 326 22.57 -7.21 -2.48
C GLY A 326 21.44 -7.48 -3.49
N VAL A 327 20.68 -8.57 -3.36
CA VAL A 327 19.65 -8.96 -4.33
C VAL A 327 18.36 -9.38 -3.65
N TRP A 328 17.23 -8.81 -4.08
CA TRP A 328 15.88 -9.33 -3.80
C TRP A 328 15.32 -10.03 -5.03
N TYR A 329 14.41 -10.99 -4.80
CA TYR A 329 13.77 -11.77 -5.87
C TYR A 329 12.26 -11.72 -5.80
N THR A 330 11.62 -11.54 -6.97
CA THR A 330 10.22 -11.90 -7.20
C THR A 330 10.15 -12.89 -8.37
N GLN A 331 9.01 -13.54 -8.53
CA GLN A 331 8.75 -14.33 -9.73
C GLN A 331 7.33 -14.07 -10.24
N SER A 332 7.13 -14.21 -11.57
CA SER A 332 5.79 -14.08 -12.16
C SER A 332 4.85 -15.15 -11.58
N ASN A 333 3.54 -14.85 -11.51
CA ASN A 333 2.54 -15.78 -10.96
C ASN A 333 2.53 -17.14 -11.69
N ASP A 334 2.84 -17.15 -13.00
CA ASP A 334 2.93 -18.36 -13.84
C ASP A 334 4.31 -19.04 -13.79
N GLU A 335 5.25 -18.55 -12.98
CA GLU A 335 6.61 -19.05 -12.76
C GLU A 335 7.53 -19.04 -13.98
N LYS A 336 7.15 -18.37 -15.07
CA LYS A 336 7.98 -18.31 -16.28
C LYS A 336 9.21 -17.42 -16.11
N TYR A 337 9.12 -16.40 -15.26
CA TYR A 337 10.15 -15.39 -15.10
C TYR A 337 10.53 -15.22 -13.63
N ILE A 338 11.82 -15.08 -13.38
CA ILE A 338 12.38 -14.62 -12.11
C ILE A 338 12.90 -13.21 -12.33
N TYR A 339 12.64 -12.31 -11.40
CA TYR A 339 13.13 -10.95 -11.39
C TYR A 339 14.11 -10.77 -10.24
N ALA A 340 15.35 -10.40 -10.56
CA ALA A 340 16.41 -10.14 -9.58
C ALA A 340 16.66 -8.63 -9.48
N PHE A 341 16.34 -8.04 -8.36
CA PHE A 341 16.58 -6.63 -8.05
C PHE A 341 18.00 -6.47 -7.52
N ILE A 342 18.91 -6.02 -8.37
CA ILE A 342 20.31 -5.74 -8.00
C ILE A 342 20.36 -4.38 -7.31
N LEU A 343 20.52 -4.40 -5.99
CA LEU A 343 20.60 -3.18 -5.20
C LEU A 343 21.93 -2.48 -5.42
N ARG A 344 21.90 -1.15 -5.38
CA ARG A 344 23.10 -0.31 -5.44
C ARG A 344 23.10 0.62 -4.23
N SER A 345 24.24 0.77 -3.58
CA SER A 345 24.44 1.70 -2.45
C SER A 345 24.92 3.07 -2.95
N SER A 346 25.53 3.12 -4.13
CA SER A 346 26.06 4.31 -4.78
C SER A 346 25.82 4.27 -6.28
N PRO A 347 25.72 5.42 -6.96
CA PRO A 347 25.73 5.47 -8.43
C PRO A 347 26.98 4.83 -9.03
N ASP A 348 28.08 4.82 -8.29
CA ASP A 348 29.37 4.24 -8.73
C ASP A 348 29.44 2.71 -8.62
N ASP A 349 28.52 2.07 -7.91
CA ASP A 349 28.49 0.59 -7.75
C ASP A 349 28.25 -0.14 -9.07
N TRP A 350 27.60 0.49 -10.01
CA TRP A 350 27.39 0.00 -11.38
C TRP A 350 26.99 1.16 -12.26
N LYS A 351 27.96 1.79 -12.91
CA LYS A 351 27.75 2.97 -13.76
C LYS A 351 27.04 2.61 -15.05
N TYR A 352 26.36 3.59 -15.63
CA TYR A 352 25.77 3.42 -16.95
C TYR A 352 26.86 3.13 -18.00
N GLY A 353 26.63 2.13 -18.83
CA GLY A 353 27.58 1.63 -19.80
C GLY A 353 28.70 0.75 -19.22
N GLU A 354 28.71 0.51 -17.91
CA GLU A 354 29.66 -0.39 -17.27
C GLU A 354 29.16 -1.83 -17.32
N ARG A 355 30.08 -2.78 -17.63
CA ARG A 355 29.83 -4.21 -17.53
C ARG A 355 30.15 -4.71 -16.13
N LYS A 356 29.19 -5.40 -15.52
CA LYS A 356 29.36 -6.01 -14.19
C LYS A 356 29.04 -7.49 -14.23
N HIS A 357 29.73 -8.25 -13.37
CA HIS A 357 29.55 -9.68 -13.21
C HIS A 357 28.83 -9.98 -11.90
N PHE A 358 27.86 -10.89 -11.95
CA PHE A 358 27.08 -11.32 -10.80
C PHE A 358 27.06 -12.84 -10.71
N VAL A 359 26.95 -13.36 -9.50
CA VAL A 359 26.64 -14.76 -9.26
C VAL A 359 25.31 -14.81 -8.48
N LEU A 360 24.28 -15.35 -9.10
CA LEU A 360 22.98 -15.57 -8.46
C LEU A 360 22.90 -17.03 -8.02
N SER A 361 23.29 -17.31 -6.80
CA SER A 361 23.42 -18.67 -6.25
C SER A 361 22.07 -19.33 -5.97
N ASN A 362 21.01 -18.54 -5.82
CA ASN A 362 19.66 -19.03 -5.54
C ASN A 362 18.80 -19.24 -6.79
N VAL A 363 19.38 -19.08 -7.99
CA VAL A 363 18.71 -19.32 -9.27
C VAL A 363 19.38 -20.48 -10.00
N ILE A 364 18.62 -21.52 -10.31
CA ILE A 364 19.08 -22.70 -11.06
C ILE A 364 18.61 -22.55 -12.49
N GLY A 365 19.57 -22.48 -13.40
CA GLY A 365 19.32 -22.41 -14.84
C GLY A 365 19.68 -23.67 -15.60
N ASN A 366 19.57 -23.59 -16.92
CA ASN A 366 19.95 -24.62 -17.89
C ASN A 366 20.49 -23.93 -19.16
N GLU A 367 20.80 -24.71 -20.21
CA GLU A 367 21.33 -24.21 -21.48
C GLU A 367 20.38 -23.24 -22.21
N LYS A 368 19.08 -23.26 -21.89
CA LYS A 368 18.07 -22.37 -22.48
C LYS A 368 17.82 -21.12 -21.65
N THR A 369 18.49 -20.97 -20.51
CA THR A 369 18.31 -19.82 -19.64
C THR A 369 18.76 -18.55 -20.35
N THR A 370 17.89 -17.54 -20.32
CA THR A 370 18.22 -16.19 -20.83
C THR A 370 18.07 -15.16 -19.73
N VAL A 371 18.87 -14.11 -19.81
CA VAL A 371 18.85 -12.99 -18.88
C VAL A 371 18.90 -11.69 -19.67
N GLU A 372 18.04 -10.76 -19.31
CA GLU A 372 18.07 -9.39 -19.84
C GLU A 372 17.93 -8.39 -18.70
N ILE A 373 18.46 -7.19 -18.88
CA ILE A 373 18.07 -6.07 -18.03
C ILE A 373 16.67 -5.66 -18.45
N LEU A 374 15.72 -5.75 -17.55
CA LEU A 374 14.33 -5.43 -17.83
C LEU A 374 14.21 -3.99 -18.35
N GLY A 375 13.52 -3.82 -19.49
CA GLY A 375 13.35 -2.52 -20.14
C GLY A 375 14.46 -2.13 -21.15
N TYR A 376 15.58 -2.85 -21.21
CA TYR A 376 16.72 -2.44 -22.08
C TYR A 376 17.13 -3.43 -23.17
N LYS A 377 16.71 -4.65 -23.17
CA LYS A 377 17.04 -5.72 -24.13
C LYS A 377 18.52 -5.90 -24.52
N SER A 378 19.43 -5.09 -24.00
CA SER A 378 20.90 -5.19 -24.20
C SER A 378 21.36 -5.20 -25.66
N GLU A 379 20.65 -4.53 -26.57
CA GLU A 379 20.91 -4.59 -28.00
C GLU A 379 21.74 -3.40 -28.52
N LEU A 380 21.56 -2.21 -27.94
CA LEU A 380 22.18 -0.97 -28.39
C LEU A 380 22.62 -0.09 -27.23
N VAL A 381 23.86 0.40 -27.32
CA VAL A 381 24.35 1.47 -26.47
C VAL A 381 24.44 2.75 -27.28
N GLU A 382 23.75 3.80 -26.87
CA GLU A 382 23.65 5.07 -27.56
C GLU A 382 25.03 5.62 -27.92
N TYR A 383 25.21 6.03 -29.18
CA TYR A 383 26.44 6.63 -29.75
C TYR A 383 27.71 5.77 -29.73
N LYS A 384 27.64 4.47 -29.46
CA LYS A 384 28.75 3.53 -29.50
C LYS A 384 28.34 2.25 -30.22
N GLN A 385 28.33 2.26 -31.54
CA GLN A 385 27.85 1.14 -32.34
C GLN A 385 28.66 -0.14 -32.15
N ASP A 386 29.96 -0.02 -31.86
CA ASP A 386 30.87 -1.15 -31.64
C ASP A 386 30.89 -1.65 -30.17
N PHE A 387 30.07 -1.08 -29.32
CA PHE A 387 30.04 -1.46 -27.93
C PHE A 387 29.20 -2.73 -27.71
N ASP A 388 29.81 -3.73 -27.11
CA ASP A 388 29.12 -4.96 -26.76
C ASP A 388 28.22 -4.74 -25.54
N ALA A 389 26.90 -4.53 -25.75
CA ALA A 389 25.89 -4.36 -24.72
C ALA A 389 25.19 -5.67 -24.34
N LYS A 390 25.55 -6.80 -24.99
CA LYS A 390 24.85 -8.09 -24.74
C LYS A 390 25.01 -8.54 -23.30
N THR A 391 23.95 -9.12 -22.77
CA THR A 391 24.00 -9.85 -21.51
C THR A 391 24.41 -11.30 -21.77
N TYR A 392 25.38 -11.77 -21.01
CA TYR A 392 25.85 -13.15 -21.06
C TYR A 392 25.44 -13.88 -19.78
N VAL A 393 25.04 -15.13 -19.92
CA VAL A 393 24.68 -16.00 -18.80
C VAL A 393 25.33 -17.36 -18.96
N HIS A 394 25.83 -17.88 -17.86
CA HIS A 394 26.34 -19.25 -17.74
C HIS A 394 25.65 -19.93 -16.56
N ALA A 395 24.96 -21.04 -16.81
CA ALA A 395 24.31 -21.86 -15.80
C ALA A 395 25.26 -22.95 -15.28
N SER A 396 25.34 -23.07 -13.97
CA SER A 396 26.12 -24.12 -13.29
C SER A 396 25.36 -24.66 -12.10
N PRO A 397 25.80 -25.78 -11.48
CA PRO A 397 25.22 -26.27 -10.24
C PRO A 397 25.29 -25.25 -9.08
N LEU A 398 26.21 -24.30 -9.13
CA LEU A 398 26.40 -23.25 -8.12
C LEU A 398 25.42 -22.07 -8.31
N GLY A 399 24.76 -21.98 -9.46
CA GLY A 399 23.84 -20.88 -9.79
C GLY A 399 24.07 -20.30 -11.19
N LEU A 400 23.65 -19.06 -11.41
CA LEU A 400 23.86 -18.33 -12.65
C LEU A 400 25.00 -17.33 -12.50
N THR A 401 26.01 -17.42 -13.37
CA THR A 401 26.98 -16.34 -13.57
C THR A 401 26.48 -15.46 -14.70
N ILE A 402 26.31 -14.17 -14.44
CA ILE A 402 25.72 -13.19 -15.35
C ILE A 402 26.73 -12.08 -15.58
N SER A 403 26.88 -11.66 -16.84
CA SER A 403 27.65 -10.49 -17.24
C SER A 403 26.73 -9.54 -18.00
N ALA A 404 26.44 -8.37 -17.46
CA ALA A 404 25.50 -7.43 -18.02
C ALA A 404 26.03 -5.98 -18.00
N VAL A 405 25.55 -5.17 -18.95
CA VAL A 405 25.87 -3.74 -19.03
C VAL A 405 24.69 -2.94 -18.48
N ASN A 406 24.94 -2.03 -17.55
CA ASN A 406 23.90 -1.17 -16.99
C ASN A 406 23.51 -0.08 -17.99
N GLY A 407 22.25 -0.13 -18.45
CA GLY A 407 21.63 0.90 -19.28
C GLY A 407 22.16 0.98 -20.72
N GLN A 408 21.46 1.79 -21.50
CA GLN A 408 21.75 2.03 -22.92
C GLN A 408 22.38 3.41 -23.17
N ARG A 409 22.44 4.27 -22.14
CA ARG A 409 22.89 5.66 -22.28
C ARG A 409 24.09 5.96 -21.42
N PHE A 410 25.15 6.44 -22.05
CA PHE A 410 26.35 6.91 -21.35
C PHE A 410 26.23 8.34 -20.80
N TYR A 411 25.32 9.13 -21.35
CA TYR A 411 25.21 10.57 -21.07
C TYR A 411 24.08 10.91 -20.09
N THR A 412 23.61 9.96 -19.30
CA THR A 412 22.66 10.27 -18.26
C THR A 412 23.35 10.93 -17.07
N ASN A 413 22.82 12.07 -16.63
CA ASN A 413 23.24 12.72 -15.39
C ASN A 413 22.49 12.22 -14.17
N ASN A 414 21.68 11.19 -14.34
CA ASN A 414 20.93 10.59 -13.25
C ASN A 414 21.89 9.90 -12.27
N LYS A 415 21.95 10.44 -11.05
CA LYS A 415 22.84 9.98 -9.98
C LYS A 415 22.13 9.11 -8.94
N TRP A 416 20.88 8.70 -9.18
CA TRP A 416 20.16 7.85 -8.24
C TRP A 416 20.68 6.41 -8.30
N PRO A 417 21.08 5.82 -7.17
CA PRO A 417 21.52 4.42 -7.11
C PRO A 417 20.31 3.46 -7.06
N ASN A 418 19.31 3.68 -7.90
CA ASN A 418 18.12 2.83 -7.95
C ASN A 418 18.48 1.41 -8.37
N ALA A 419 17.76 0.42 -7.83
CA ALA A 419 17.95 -0.97 -8.17
C ALA A 419 17.81 -1.20 -9.68
N VAL A 420 18.66 -2.06 -10.25
CA VAL A 420 18.55 -2.56 -11.62
C VAL A 420 17.91 -3.93 -11.58
N VAL A 421 16.92 -4.18 -12.44
CA VAL A 421 16.19 -5.44 -12.44
C VAL A 421 16.61 -6.32 -13.62
N LEU A 422 17.05 -7.54 -13.30
CA LEU A 422 17.29 -8.59 -14.28
C LEU A 422 16.04 -9.45 -14.42
N LYS A 423 15.59 -9.70 -15.65
CA LYS A 423 14.57 -10.68 -15.99
C LYS A 423 15.23 -11.96 -16.47
N ILE A 424 14.91 -13.06 -15.83
CA ILE A 424 15.49 -14.37 -16.05
C ILE A 424 14.40 -15.32 -16.49
N SER A 425 14.60 -16.00 -17.63
CA SER A 425 13.69 -17.02 -18.15
C SER A 425 14.33 -18.40 -18.18
N ASN A 426 13.52 -19.45 -18.28
CA ASN A 426 13.97 -20.86 -18.28
C ASN A 426 14.88 -21.19 -17.09
N ALA A 427 14.51 -20.68 -15.92
CA ALA A 427 15.21 -20.89 -14.67
C ALA A 427 14.21 -21.16 -13.53
N LYS A 428 14.68 -21.68 -12.41
CA LYS A 428 13.88 -21.94 -11.21
C LYS A 428 14.60 -21.42 -9.98
N GLY A 429 13.84 -20.98 -8.99
CA GLY A 429 14.38 -20.70 -7.65
C GLY A 429 14.91 -21.97 -6.99
N ARG A 430 16.08 -21.86 -6.34
CA ARG A 430 16.57 -22.94 -5.49
C ARG A 430 15.64 -23.12 -4.29
N LEU A 431 15.35 -24.37 -3.94
CA LEU A 431 14.61 -24.67 -2.71
C LEU A 431 15.53 -24.50 -1.50
N PRO A 432 15.01 -24.02 -0.36
CA PRO A 432 15.75 -24.03 0.89
C PRO A 432 16.23 -25.45 1.21
N GLN A 433 17.46 -25.58 1.66
CA GLN A 433 17.96 -26.87 2.16
C GLN A 433 17.14 -27.22 3.41
N THR A 434 16.49 -28.38 3.39
CA THR A 434 15.85 -28.92 4.59
C THR A 434 16.96 -29.36 5.55
N ASP A 435 17.03 -28.71 6.70
CA ASP A 435 17.99 -29.04 7.76
C ASP A 435 17.65 -30.43 8.32
N LYS A 436 18.30 -31.47 7.76
CA LYS A 436 18.11 -32.86 8.20
C LYS A 436 18.55 -33.09 9.66
N THR A 437 19.22 -32.12 10.27
CA THR A 437 19.72 -32.23 11.65
C THR A 437 18.61 -32.02 12.70
N LYS A 438 17.48 -31.41 12.37
CA LYS A 438 16.35 -31.25 13.32
C LYS A 438 15.40 -32.45 13.38
N GLN A 439 15.45 -33.33 12.41
CA GLN A 439 14.56 -34.50 12.38
C GLN A 439 15.12 -35.69 13.20
N SER A 440 16.44 -35.77 13.37
CA SER A 440 17.07 -36.85 14.17
C SER A 440 16.99 -36.62 15.69
N SER A 441 16.68 -35.40 16.16
CA SER A 441 16.54 -35.12 17.59
C SER A 441 15.13 -35.33 18.14
N MET A 442 14.12 -35.52 17.27
CA MET A 442 12.73 -35.86 17.69
C MET A 442 12.45 -37.38 17.72
N ASP A 443 13.24 -38.18 17.03
CA ASP A 443 13.09 -39.65 17.02
C ASP A 443 13.91 -40.35 18.11
N GLY A 444 14.71 -39.60 18.87
CA GLY A 444 15.55 -40.11 19.97
C GLY A 444 14.97 -39.98 21.39
N ALA A 445 13.75 -39.44 21.52
CA ALA A 445 13.06 -39.32 22.81
C ALA A 445 11.74 -40.13 22.79
N LYS A 446 11.89 -41.45 22.89
CA LYS A 446 10.83 -42.35 23.34
C LYS A 446 11.31 -43.11 24.57
#